data_ef98432e1b3066248c6e34e406f60559
#
_entry.id   ef98432e1b3066248c6e34e406f60559
#
_cell.length_a   1.000
_cell.length_b   1.000
_cell.length_c   1.000
_cell.angle_alpha   90.00
_cell.angle_beta   90.00
_cell.angle_gamma   90.00
#
_symmetry.space_group_name_H-M   'P 1'
#
loop_
_entity.id
_entity.type
_entity.pdbx_description
1 polymer ?
#
loop_
_entity_poly.entity_id
_entity_poly.type
_entity_poly.pdbx_seq_one_letter_code
_entity_poly.pdbx_strand_id
1 'polypeptide(L)'
;LTIAYGQRHVIEVERARQVAAALGASKHTIISLDLRTIGGSALTSEFEVPKDRISSGQRQGIPITYVPGRNLIFLSLAAAHAEVLGASLIYFGANVLDYSGYPDCRPEFLQAFEQAVMKGTKAGVEGKPLHIRAPLLEMTKADIIRKGLQLGAPLHLTHSCYDPIGTLACGRCD
;
A
#
# COMPACT_ATOMS: atom_id res chain seq x y z
N LEU A 1 -3.86 -3.06 9.81
CA LEU A 1 -4.74 -2.02 9.29
C LEU A 1 -4.93 -2.19 7.78
N THR A 2 -6.15 -2.13 7.29
CA THR A 2 -6.50 -2.08 5.87
C THR A 2 -7.36 -0.84 5.60
N ILE A 3 -7.17 -0.22 4.43
CA ILE A 3 -7.92 0.97 4.04
C ILE A 3 -8.70 0.65 2.78
N ALA A 4 -10.03 0.69 2.89
CA ALA A 4 -10.96 0.62 1.78
C ALA A 4 -11.19 2.07 1.30
N TYR A 5 -10.61 2.42 0.12
CA TYR A 5 -10.56 3.81 -0.34
C TYR A 5 -11.44 4.10 -1.57
N GLY A 6 -12.41 3.24 -1.84
CA GLY A 6 -13.24 3.32 -3.02
C GLY A 6 -12.56 2.76 -4.28
N GLN A 7 -11.55 1.88 -4.11
CA GLN A 7 -10.93 1.17 -5.23
C GLN A 7 -11.96 0.36 -6.02
N ARG A 8 -11.71 0.19 -7.31
CA ARG A 8 -12.62 -0.50 -8.25
C ARG A 8 -13.02 -1.92 -7.80
N HIS A 9 -12.14 -2.60 -7.05
CA HIS A 9 -12.35 -3.99 -6.66
C HIS A 9 -12.24 -4.20 -5.16
N VAL A 10 -13.32 -4.65 -4.56
CA VAL A 10 -13.44 -4.93 -3.12
C VAL A 10 -12.66 -6.18 -2.71
N ILE A 11 -12.25 -7.01 -3.68
CA ILE A 11 -11.55 -8.28 -3.44
C ILE A 11 -10.28 -8.11 -2.61
N GLU A 12 -9.56 -6.97 -2.76
CA GLU A 12 -8.35 -6.69 -1.98
C GLU A 12 -8.63 -6.63 -0.48
N VAL A 13 -9.77 -6.05 -0.09
CA VAL A 13 -10.16 -5.93 1.32
C VAL A 13 -10.48 -7.30 1.91
N GLU A 14 -11.16 -8.15 1.14
CA GLU A 14 -11.46 -9.52 1.57
C GLU A 14 -10.19 -10.36 1.67
N ARG A 15 -9.28 -10.26 0.71
CA ARG A 15 -7.97 -10.93 0.77
C ARG A 15 -7.14 -10.45 1.95
N ALA A 16 -7.17 -9.16 2.26
CA ALA A 16 -6.49 -8.62 3.44
C ALA A 16 -7.05 -9.22 4.75
N ARG A 17 -8.38 -9.47 4.85
CA ARG A 17 -8.99 -10.18 6.01
C ARG A 17 -8.43 -11.60 6.13
N GLN A 18 -8.43 -12.35 5.02
CA GLN A 18 -7.94 -13.72 4.99
C GLN A 18 -6.46 -13.82 5.36
N VAL A 19 -5.62 -12.93 4.81
CA VAL A 19 -4.20 -12.86 5.14
C VAL A 19 -3.99 -12.50 6.61
N ALA A 20 -4.70 -11.51 7.13
CA ALA A 20 -4.59 -11.12 8.55
C ALA A 20 -4.96 -12.27 9.49
N ALA A 21 -6.02 -13.02 9.17
CA ALA A 21 -6.44 -14.19 9.95
C ALA A 21 -5.39 -15.31 9.85
N ALA A 22 -4.88 -15.63 8.66
CA ALA A 22 -3.89 -16.67 8.43
C ALA A 22 -2.55 -16.38 9.14
N LEU A 23 -2.17 -15.11 9.27
CA LEU A 23 -0.97 -14.65 9.98
C LEU A 23 -1.19 -14.47 11.49
N GLY A 24 -2.37 -14.74 12.01
CA GLY A 24 -2.67 -14.64 13.44
C GLY A 24 -2.63 -13.20 13.96
N ALA A 25 -3.02 -12.21 13.14
CA ALA A 25 -3.10 -10.83 13.61
C ALA A 25 -4.06 -10.70 14.77
N SER A 26 -3.60 -10.15 15.89
CA SER A 26 -4.42 -9.97 17.12
C SER A 26 -5.63 -9.06 16.91
N LYS A 27 -5.50 -8.12 15.96
CA LYS A 27 -6.58 -7.20 15.56
C LYS A 27 -6.40 -6.83 14.08
N HIS A 28 -7.51 -6.84 13.35
CA HIS A 28 -7.55 -6.32 11.98
C HIS A 28 -8.61 -5.22 11.89
N THR A 29 -8.15 -3.99 11.73
CA THR A 29 -9.02 -2.81 11.59
C THR A 29 -9.13 -2.45 10.11
N ILE A 30 -10.35 -2.16 9.64
CA ILE A 30 -10.60 -1.65 8.30
C ILE A 30 -11.16 -0.25 8.42
N ILE A 31 -10.50 0.73 7.82
CA ILE A 31 -10.97 2.11 7.72
C ILE A 31 -11.51 2.31 6.30
N SER A 32 -12.73 2.85 6.20
CA SER A 32 -13.35 3.19 4.93
C SER A 32 -13.27 4.69 4.69
N LEU A 33 -12.82 5.06 3.50
CA LEU A 33 -12.86 6.43 2.99
C LEU A 33 -13.14 6.36 1.48
N ASP A 34 -13.50 7.46 0.86
CA ASP A 34 -13.79 7.47 -0.58
C ASP A 34 -12.90 8.48 -1.32
N LEU A 35 -11.80 7.99 -1.89
CA LEU A 35 -10.88 8.81 -2.70
C LEU A 35 -11.39 9.04 -4.13
N ARG A 36 -12.52 8.43 -4.54
CA ARG A 36 -13.15 8.70 -5.84
C ARG A 36 -13.61 10.15 -5.93
N THR A 37 -13.96 10.77 -4.81
CA THR A 37 -14.33 12.19 -4.73
C THR A 37 -13.18 13.13 -5.09
N ILE A 38 -11.93 12.68 -4.91
CA ILE A 38 -10.72 13.40 -5.32
C ILE A 38 -10.42 13.12 -6.80
N GLY A 39 -10.57 11.87 -7.22
CA GLY A 39 -10.34 11.44 -8.60
C GLY A 39 -8.87 11.45 -9.00
N GLY A 40 -8.61 11.68 -10.29
CA GLY A 40 -7.25 11.87 -10.84
C GLY A 40 -6.44 10.59 -11.06
N SER A 41 -7.04 9.41 -10.97
CA SER A 41 -6.38 8.11 -11.19
C SER A 41 -7.30 7.12 -11.89
N ALA A 42 -6.72 6.22 -12.69
CA ALA A 42 -7.45 5.10 -13.26
C ALA A 42 -7.99 4.10 -12.19
N LEU A 43 -7.53 4.19 -10.95
CA LEU A 43 -8.01 3.35 -9.84
C LEU A 43 -9.18 3.97 -9.09
N THR A 44 -9.42 5.27 -9.25
CA THR A 44 -10.48 6.03 -8.55
C THR A 44 -11.43 6.76 -9.50
N SER A 45 -11.28 6.58 -10.81
CA SER A 45 -12.10 7.19 -11.87
C SER A 45 -12.50 6.12 -12.89
N GLU A 46 -13.26 6.53 -13.91
CA GLU A 46 -13.68 5.65 -15.00
C GLU A 46 -12.60 5.41 -16.08
N PHE A 47 -11.39 5.97 -15.91
CA PHE A 47 -10.30 5.74 -16.85
C PHE A 47 -9.94 4.26 -16.92
N GLU A 48 -9.64 3.79 -18.13
CA GLU A 48 -9.18 2.42 -18.31
C GLU A 48 -7.83 2.18 -17.62
N VAL A 49 -7.72 1.03 -16.96
CA VAL A 49 -6.43 0.58 -16.38
C VAL A 49 -5.53 0.12 -17.53
N PRO A 50 -4.35 0.73 -17.71
CA PRO A 50 -3.42 0.30 -18.75
C PRO A 50 -3.01 -1.16 -18.57
N LYS A 51 -2.91 -1.87 -19.70
CA LYS A 51 -2.53 -3.28 -19.77
C LYS A 51 -1.28 -3.43 -20.64
N ASP A 52 -0.50 -4.47 -20.38
CA ASP A 52 0.66 -4.86 -21.19
C ASP A 52 1.76 -3.78 -21.34
N ARG A 53 1.86 -2.82 -20.41
CA ARG A 53 2.86 -1.73 -20.45
C ARG A 53 4.29 -2.22 -20.29
N ILE A 54 4.49 -3.31 -19.54
CA ILE A 54 5.81 -3.89 -19.31
C ILE A 54 6.43 -4.35 -20.64
N SER A 55 5.62 -4.94 -21.52
CA SER A 55 6.05 -5.42 -22.83
C SER A 55 6.28 -4.29 -23.85
N SER A 56 5.67 -3.12 -23.66
CA SER A 56 5.75 -1.99 -24.60
C SER A 56 6.90 -0.99 -24.30
N GLY A 57 7.64 -1.16 -23.20
CA GLY A 57 8.76 -0.26 -22.83
C GLY A 57 8.31 1.15 -22.39
N GLN A 58 7.02 1.42 -22.29
CA GLN A 58 6.46 2.74 -21.95
C GLN A 58 6.47 2.99 -20.44
N ARG A 59 7.64 3.28 -19.87
CA ARG A 59 7.83 3.52 -18.43
C ARG A 59 8.30 4.95 -18.11
N GLN A 60 7.77 5.97 -18.75
CA GLN A 60 8.14 7.36 -18.45
C GLN A 60 7.07 8.08 -17.62
N GLY A 61 7.50 8.79 -16.57
CA GLY A 61 6.67 9.65 -15.74
C GLY A 61 5.83 8.93 -14.68
N ILE A 62 4.99 9.69 -13.98
CA ILE A 62 4.05 9.17 -12.97
C ILE A 62 2.91 8.45 -13.69
N PRO A 63 2.62 7.17 -13.37
CA PRO A 63 1.59 6.40 -14.07
C PRO A 63 0.18 6.91 -13.76
N ILE A 64 -0.75 6.73 -14.71
CA ILE A 64 -2.17 7.09 -14.54
C ILE A 64 -2.86 6.31 -13.40
N THR A 65 -2.26 5.21 -12.95
CA THR A 65 -2.71 4.44 -11.78
C THR A 65 -2.26 5.05 -10.45
N TYR A 66 -1.45 6.10 -10.47
CA TYR A 66 -1.13 6.85 -9.26
C TYR A 66 -2.39 7.52 -8.71
N VAL A 67 -2.77 7.19 -7.49
CA VAL A 67 -3.84 7.88 -6.77
C VAL A 67 -3.20 9.02 -5.98
N PRO A 68 -3.55 10.29 -6.27
CA PRO A 68 -2.91 11.45 -5.66
C PRO A 68 -2.89 11.37 -4.13
N GLY A 69 -1.69 11.36 -3.54
CA GLY A 69 -1.48 11.35 -2.10
C GLY A 69 -2.00 10.12 -1.35
N ARG A 70 -2.32 9.02 -2.04
CA ARG A 70 -2.90 7.83 -1.39
C ARG A 70 -2.05 7.32 -0.23
N ASN A 71 -0.76 7.12 -0.44
CA ASN A 71 0.11 6.59 0.60
C ASN A 71 0.37 7.62 1.71
N LEU A 72 0.36 8.92 1.40
CA LEU A 72 0.38 9.99 2.40
C LEU A 72 -0.83 9.87 3.34
N ILE A 73 -2.05 9.73 2.78
CA ILE A 73 -3.29 9.54 3.54
C ILE A 73 -3.24 8.25 4.36
N PHE A 74 -2.81 7.16 3.74
CA PHE A 74 -2.75 5.84 4.40
C PHE A 74 -1.79 5.84 5.58
N LEU A 75 -0.61 6.41 5.42
CA LEU A 75 0.36 6.54 6.50
C LEU A 75 -0.13 7.47 7.61
N SER A 76 -0.87 8.54 7.29
CA SER A 76 -1.47 9.42 8.29
C SER A 76 -2.51 8.68 9.14
N LEU A 77 -3.38 7.89 8.51
CA LEU A 77 -4.34 7.02 9.22
C LEU A 77 -3.65 5.94 10.04
N ALA A 78 -2.56 5.36 9.50
CA ALA A 78 -1.77 4.37 10.21
C ALA A 78 -1.06 4.97 11.42
N ALA A 79 -0.53 6.18 11.32
CA ALA A 79 0.11 6.90 12.43
C ALA A 79 -0.90 7.20 13.55
N ALA A 80 -2.07 7.73 13.22
CA ALA A 80 -3.13 7.97 14.18
C ALA A 80 -3.60 6.66 14.87
N HIS A 81 -3.73 5.58 14.10
CA HIS A 81 -4.10 4.28 14.65
C HIS A 81 -3.02 3.68 15.54
N ALA A 82 -1.75 3.80 15.15
CA ALA A 82 -0.60 3.38 15.94
C ALA A 82 -0.51 4.12 17.27
N GLU A 83 -0.77 5.42 17.28
CA GLU A 83 -0.81 6.23 18.53
C GLU A 83 -1.87 5.71 19.50
N VAL A 84 -3.08 5.42 19.03
CA VAL A 84 -4.17 4.84 19.84
C VAL A 84 -3.81 3.46 20.40
N LEU A 85 -3.07 2.66 19.63
CA LEU A 85 -2.64 1.33 20.04
C LEU A 85 -1.38 1.34 20.91
N GLY A 86 -0.71 2.47 21.06
CA GLY A 86 0.61 2.57 21.70
C GLY A 86 1.71 1.82 20.92
N ALA A 87 1.52 1.64 19.61
CA ALA A 87 2.51 0.98 18.76
C ALA A 87 3.67 1.92 18.43
N SER A 88 4.88 1.39 18.37
CA SER A 88 6.10 2.14 18.04
C SER A 88 6.58 1.93 16.61
N LEU A 89 5.94 1.02 15.85
CA LEU A 89 6.34 0.65 14.50
C LEU A 89 5.15 0.57 13.56
N ILE A 90 5.33 1.11 12.34
CA ILE A 90 4.46 0.89 11.19
C ILE A 90 5.29 0.18 10.11
N TYR A 91 4.83 -0.97 9.65
CA TYR A 91 5.38 -1.62 8.47
C TYR A 91 4.60 -1.20 7.23
N PHE A 92 5.33 -0.72 6.23
CA PHE A 92 4.78 -0.24 4.97
C PHE A 92 5.35 -1.03 3.79
N GLY A 93 4.48 -1.59 2.97
CA GLY A 93 4.84 -2.48 1.86
C GLY A 93 5.24 -1.76 0.57
N ALA A 94 5.83 -0.56 0.65
CA ALA A 94 6.30 0.14 -0.54
C ALA A 94 7.44 -0.63 -1.22
N ASN A 95 7.44 -0.58 -2.56
CA ASN A 95 8.49 -1.11 -3.43
C ASN A 95 8.81 -0.06 -4.50
N VAL A 96 10.10 0.20 -4.75
CA VAL A 96 10.57 1.26 -5.68
C VAL A 96 11.24 0.68 -6.92
N LEU A 97 11.82 -0.53 -6.83
CA LEU A 97 12.68 -1.07 -7.89
C LEU A 97 11.91 -1.52 -9.13
N ASP A 98 10.75 -2.14 -8.95
CA ASP A 98 10.02 -2.72 -10.08
C ASP A 98 9.15 -1.72 -10.84
N TYR A 99 9.05 -0.57 -10.40
CA TYR A 99 8.32 0.55 -10.92
C TYR A 99 7.50 1.28 -9.87
N SER A 100 8.06 2.30 -9.34
CA SER A 100 7.24 3.23 -8.62
C SER A 100 7.59 4.64 -9.07
N GLY A 101 6.93 5.07 -10.14
CA GLY A 101 6.81 6.48 -10.42
C GLY A 101 6.02 7.21 -9.32
N TYR A 102 5.66 6.50 -8.23
CA TYR A 102 4.88 7.07 -7.14
C TYR A 102 5.77 7.86 -6.18
N PRO A 103 5.61 9.18 -6.09
CA PRO A 103 6.45 10.02 -5.23
C PRO A 103 6.31 9.66 -3.75
N ASP A 104 5.14 9.16 -3.34
CA ASP A 104 4.79 8.76 -1.98
C ASP A 104 5.21 7.32 -1.60
N CYS A 105 6.12 6.72 -2.39
CA CYS A 105 6.81 5.48 -2.07
C CYS A 105 8.32 5.67 -1.85
N ARG A 106 8.85 6.86 -2.09
CA ARG A 106 10.30 7.12 -2.08
C ARG A 106 10.87 7.18 -0.65
N PRO A 107 12.15 6.82 -0.45
CA PRO A 107 12.80 6.89 0.85
C PRO A 107 12.73 8.28 1.49
N GLU A 108 12.94 9.34 0.70
CA GLU A 108 12.92 10.73 1.15
C GLU A 108 11.54 11.13 1.68
N PHE A 109 10.48 10.64 1.03
CA PHE A 109 9.12 10.86 1.50
C PHE A 109 8.89 10.17 2.85
N LEU A 110 9.28 8.90 2.99
CA LEU A 110 9.10 8.15 4.24
C LEU A 110 9.84 8.79 5.40
N GLN A 111 11.07 9.28 5.17
CA GLN A 111 11.86 10.00 6.18
C GLN A 111 11.18 11.32 6.59
N ALA A 112 10.74 12.12 5.61
CA ALA A 112 10.06 13.38 5.90
C ALA A 112 8.73 13.15 6.63
N PHE A 113 7.99 12.10 6.24
CA PHE A 113 6.74 11.74 6.89
C PHE A 113 6.96 11.27 8.34
N GLU A 114 7.99 10.45 8.62
CA GLU A 114 8.35 10.06 9.99
C GLU A 114 8.65 11.29 10.85
N GLN A 115 9.40 12.27 10.33
CA GLN A 115 9.66 13.53 11.04
C GLN A 115 8.38 14.35 11.28
N ALA A 116 7.46 14.37 10.33
CA ALA A 116 6.18 15.05 10.49
C ALA A 116 5.34 14.39 11.61
N VAL A 117 5.30 13.06 11.64
CA VAL A 117 4.61 12.29 12.69
C VAL A 117 5.20 12.57 14.06
N MET A 118 6.54 12.57 14.18
CA MET A 118 7.23 12.88 15.45
C MET A 118 6.90 14.27 15.99
N LYS A 119 6.65 15.23 15.11
CA LYS A 119 6.32 16.62 15.50
C LYS A 119 4.81 16.86 15.66
N GLY A 120 3.99 16.08 14.95
CA GLY A 120 2.55 16.30 14.81
C GLY A 120 1.66 15.39 15.66
N THR A 121 2.23 14.45 16.43
CA THR A 121 1.48 13.53 17.27
C THR A 121 1.81 13.74 18.75
N LYS A 122 0.86 13.40 19.62
CA LYS A 122 1.08 13.43 21.08
C LYS A 122 2.23 12.50 21.46
N ALA A 123 2.26 11.28 20.94
CA ALA A 123 3.30 10.31 21.22
C ALA A 123 4.68 10.85 20.86
N GLY A 124 4.82 11.48 19.68
CA GLY A 124 6.07 12.08 19.25
C GLY A 124 6.55 13.20 20.18
N VAL A 125 5.66 14.11 20.57
CA VAL A 125 5.96 15.22 21.50
C VAL A 125 6.31 14.72 22.90
N GLU A 126 5.70 13.61 23.34
CA GLU A 126 6.00 12.96 24.64
C GLU A 126 7.27 12.08 24.60
N GLY A 127 8.03 12.08 23.50
CA GLY A 127 9.26 11.30 23.37
C GLY A 127 9.03 9.79 23.15
N LYS A 128 7.86 9.40 22.66
CA LYS A 128 7.50 8.04 22.29
C LYS A 128 7.56 7.91 20.77
N PRO A 129 8.71 7.57 20.17
CA PRO A 129 8.87 7.61 18.72
C PRO A 129 8.00 6.55 18.02
N LEU A 130 7.41 6.94 16.91
CA LEU A 130 6.76 6.05 15.96
C LEU A 130 7.63 5.96 14.70
N HIS A 131 8.12 4.76 14.40
CA HIS A 131 8.99 4.52 13.26
C HIS A 131 8.26 3.88 12.09
N ILE A 132 8.65 4.25 10.87
CA ILE A 132 8.17 3.63 9.65
C ILE A 132 9.26 2.70 9.09
N ARG A 133 8.88 1.48 8.79
CA ARG A 133 9.75 0.47 8.19
C ARG A 133 9.17 0.00 6.87
N ALA A 134 9.95 0.13 5.80
CA ALA A 134 9.61 -0.32 4.46
C ALA A 134 10.60 -1.40 3.99
N PRO A 135 10.50 -2.64 4.49
CA PRO A 135 11.51 -3.68 4.27
C PRO A 135 11.58 -4.18 2.83
N LEU A 136 10.60 -3.86 2.00
CA LEU A 136 10.52 -4.29 0.61
C LEU A 136 11.01 -3.21 -0.38
N LEU A 137 11.42 -2.05 0.11
CA LEU A 137 11.64 -0.85 -0.69
C LEU A 137 12.63 -1.06 -1.83
N GLU A 138 13.72 -1.78 -1.57
CA GLU A 138 14.81 -2.05 -2.51
C GLU A 138 14.79 -3.49 -3.06
N MET A 139 13.65 -4.18 -2.97
CA MET A 139 13.50 -5.55 -3.46
C MET A 139 12.75 -5.56 -4.79
N THR A 140 13.17 -6.42 -5.73
CA THR A 140 12.37 -6.71 -6.92
C THR A 140 11.11 -7.51 -6.54
N LYS A 141 10.06 -7.49 -7.38
CA LYS A 141 8.87 -8.34 -7.16
C LYS A 141 9.26 -9.83 -7.03
N ALA A 142 10.24 -10.27 -7.80
CA ALA A 142 10.77 -11.65 -7.71
C ALA A 142 11.41 -11.93 -6.35
N ASP A 143 12.17 -10.98 -5.80
CA ASP A 143 12.79 -11.13 -4.48
C ASP A 143 11.74 -11.12 -3.37
N ILE A 144 10.72 -10.27 -3.48
CA ILE A 144 9.57 -10.23 -2.55
C ILE A 144 8.86 -11.58 -2.52
N ILE A 145 8.59 -12.17 -3.69
CA ILE A 145 7.95 -13.50 -3.78
C ILE A 145 8.85 -14.57 -3.15
N ARG A 146 10.14 -14.61 -3.50
CA ARG A 146 11.10 -15.58 -2.91
C ARG A 146 11.16 -15.44 -1.39
N LYS A 147 11.24 -14.19 -0.91
CA LYS A 147 11.26 -13.90 0.53
C LYS A 147 9.96 -14.33 1.21
N GLY A 148 8.83 -14.06 0.60
CA GLY A 148 7.52 -14.50 1.07
C GLY A 148 7.43 -16.02 1.20
N LEU A 149 7.88 -16.75 0.18
CA LEU A 149 7.93 -18.23 0.23
C LEU A 149 8.85 -18.73 1.34
N GLN A 150 10.04 -18.15 1.49
CA GLN A 150 10.98 -18.51 2.56
C GLN A 150 10.39 -18.29 3.97
N LEU A 151 9.56 -17.26 4.13
CA LEU A 151 8.93 -16.93 5.41
C LEU A 151 7.58 -17.64 5.62
N GLY A 152 7.14 -18.48 4.68
CA GLY A 152 5.84 -19.14 4.75
C GLY A 152 4.65 -18.17 4.62
N ALA A 153 4.84 -17.01 3.96
CA ALA A 153 3.75 -16.08 3.74
C ALA A 153 2.62 -16.74 2.92
N PRO A 154 1.34 -16.50 3.27
CA PRO A 154 0.21 -17.12 2.60
C PRO A 154 -0.08 -16.46 1.23
N LEU A 155 0.89 -16.53 0.30
CA LEU A 155 0.81 -15.87 -1.01
C LEU A 155 -0.41 -16.29 -1.83
N HIS A 156 -0.90 -17.51 -1.65
CA HIS A 156 -2.11 -18.02 -2.31
C HIS A 156 -3.39 -17.29 -1.87
N LEU A 157 -3.38 -16.59 -0.74
CA LEU A 157 -4.47 -15.75 -0.27
C LEU A 157 -4.37 -14.31 -0.79
N THR A 158 -3.25 -13.92 -1.39
CA THR A 158 -3.04 -12.56 -1.86
C THR A 158 -3.69 -12.30 -3.22
N HIS A 159 -3.95 -11.04 -3.52
CA HIS A 159 -4.44 -10.59 -4.82
C HIS A 159 -3.67 -9.34 -5.25
N SER A 160 -3.18 -9.32 -6.49
CA SER A 160 -2.41 -8.21 -7.05
C SER A 160 -2.87 -7.94 -8.48
N CYS A 161 -4.08 -7.41 -8.62
CA CYS A 161 -4.64 -7.10 -9.92
C CYS A 161 -5.51 -5.85 -9.83
N TYR A 162 -5.29 -4.88 -10.72
CA TYR A 162 -6.06 -3.64 -10.77
C TYR A 162 -7.38 -3.77 -11.56
N ASP A 163 -7.57 -4.86 -12.31
CA ASP A 163 -8.73 -5.07 -13.16
C ASP A 163 -9.08 -6.56 -13.26
N PRO A 164 -9.51 -7.19 -12.14
CA PRO A 164 -9.84 -8.60 -12.09
C PRO A 164 -11.11 -8.94 -12.91
N ILE A 165 -11.17 -10.17 -13.40
CA ILE A 165 -12.36 -10.75 -14.02
C ILE A 165 -13.04 -11.63 -12.96
N GLY A 166 -14.09 -11.12 -12.35
CA GLY A 166 -14.67 -11.76 -11.17
C GLY A 166 -13.66 -11.79 -10.01
N THR A 167 -13.25 -13.00 -9.59
CA THR A 167 -12.24 -13.20 -8.52
C THR A 167 -10.84 -13.52 -9.05
N LEU A 168 -10.66 -13.62 -10.36
CA LEU A 168 -9.39 -13.98 -11.01
C LEU A 168 -8.61 -12.74 -11.44
N ALA A 169 -7.30 -12.79 -11.28
CA ALA A 169 -6.43 -11.75 -11.82
C ALA A 169 -6.49 -11.74 -13.36
N CYS A 170 -6.48 -10.55 -13.98
CA CYS A 170 -6.50 -10.41 -15.44
C CYS A 170 -5.21 -10.89 -16.12
N GLY A 171 -4.09 -10.96 -15.37
CA GLY A 171 -2.77 -11.37 -15.87
C GLY A 171 -2.09 -10.36 -16.82
N ARG A 172 -2.65 -9.14 -16.98
CA ARG A 172 -2.21 -8.15 -17.98
C ARG A 172 -1.95 -6.76 -17.43
N CYS A 173 -2.43 -6.44 -16.22
CA CYS A 173 -2.14 -5.16 -15.58
C CYS A 173 -0.74 -5.18 -14.94
N ASP A 174 -0.14 -3.98 -14.78
CA ASP A 174 1.21 -3.79 -14.23
C ASP A 174 1.32 -4.17 -12.75
#